data_471c0c210e8830ece7f1171d9932d282
#
_entry.id   471c0c210e8830ece7f1171d9932d282
#
_cell.length_a   1.000
_cell.length_b   1.000
_cell.length_c   1.000
_cell.angle_alpha   90.00
_cell.angle_beta   90.00
_cell.angle_gamma   90.00
#
_symmetry.space_group_name_H-M   'P 1'
#
loop_
_entity.id
_entity.type
_entity.pdbx_description
1 polymer ?
#
loop_
_entity_poly.entity_id
_entity_poly.type
_entity_poly.pdbx_seq_one_letter_code
_entity_poly.pdbx_strand_id
1 'polypeptide(L)'
;ICSYIFDWDNISYVYAGAQKNLGIPGVTICILKKGFITDNDLTSYMTAQNHLDKDSAFNTPPTFSIYVMLKVLEWIIGLGGLEKFQSDNKLKAETLYGFLDENSEKFVMNVPKEFRSYSNIVFDFKDKSKTIPFLESSIEKGFLGLNGHRSVGGIRVSNYNSVTSEMIKDFIIHLKGFI
;
A
#
# COMPACT_ATOMS: atom_id res chain seq x y z
N ILE A 1 -1.18 3.92 4.27
CA ILE A 1 -2.23 4.72 4.89
C ILE A 1 -3.57 4.49 4.19
N CYS A 2 -4.71 4.81 4.83
CA CYS A 2 -6.08 4.54 4.36
C CYS A 2 -6.40 3.07 4.01
N SER A 3 -5.73 2.16 4.68
CA SER A 3 -6.01 0.72 4.65
C SER A 3 -5.83 0.08 6.02
N TYR A 4 -5.62 0.90 7.05
CA TYR A 4 -5.35 0.46 8.41
C TYR A 4 -5.80 1.52 9.43
N ILE A 5 -6.40 1.09 10.54
CA ILE A 5 -6.78 1.96 11.67
C ILE A 5 -5.59 2.05 12.62
N PHE A 6 -5.17 3.28 12.93
CA PHE A 6 -4.06 3.54 13.84
C PHE A 6 -4.56 3.66 15.28
N ASP A 7 -3.74 3.21 16.22
CA ASP A 7 -3.86 3.54 17.64
C ASP A 7 -3.28 4.95 17.86
N TRP A 8 -4.14 5.97 17.77
CA TRP A 8 -3.76 7.37 17.83
C TRP A 8 -3.24 7.80 19.21
N ASP A 9 -3.53 7.07 20.27
CA ASP A 9 -3.04 7.40 21.61
C ASP A 9 -1.53 7.25 21.72
N ASN A 10 -0.95 6.31 20.96
CA ASN A 10 0.47 6.01 20.93
C ASN A 10 1.23 6.66 19.76
N ILE A 11 0.57 7.51 18.96
CA ILE A 11 1.19 8.14 17.79
C ILE A 11 1.19 9.66 17.94
N SER A 12 2.37 10.27 17.81
CA SER A 12 2.53 11.72 17.87
C SER A 12 2.63 12.38 16.49
N TYR A 13 3.12 11.63 15.49
CA TYR A 13 3.31 12.14 14.14
C TYR A 13 3.16 11.02 13.09
N VAL A 14 2.39 11.29 12.07
CA VAL A 14 2.25 10.43 10.88
C VAL A 14 2.50 11.26 9.64
N TYR A 15 3.24 10.73 8.70
CA TYR A 15 3.34 11.30 7.36
C TYR A 15 3.10 10.23 6.29
N ALA A 16 2.54 10.64 5.16
CA ALA A 16 2.28 9.73 4.05
C ALA A 16 2.23 10.48 2.72
N GLY A 17 2.92 9.93 1.72
CA GLY A 17 2.70 10.35 0.33
C GLY A 17 1.40 9.78 -0.22
N ALA A 18 0.69 10.57 -1.02
CA ALA A 18 -0.63 10.20 -1.55
C ALA A 18 -0.61 9.16 -2.69
N GLN A 19 0.53 8.93 -3.33
CA GLN A 19 0.71 8.22 -4.60
C GLN A 19 0.33 6.73 -4.63
N LYS A 20 -0.30 6.21 -3.58
CA LYS A 20 -0.78 4.81 -3.48
C LYS A 20 -2.28 4.78 -3.20
N ASN A 21 -2.67 4.53 -1.95
CA ASN A 21 -4.09 4.42 -1.57
C ASN A 21 -4.86 5.77 -1.50
N LEU A 22 -4.17 6.91 -1.56
CA LEU A 22 -4.80 8.23 -1.41
C LEU A 22 -4.93 9.01 -2.72
N GLY A 23 -4.26 8.59 -3.78
CA GLY A 23 -4.36 9.28 -5.06
C GLY A 23 -3.08 9.25 -5.89
N ILE A 24 -2.66 10.40 -6.41
CA ILE A 24 -1.49 10.57 -7.28
C ILE A 24 -0.32 11.24 -6.54
N PRO A 25 0.91 11.21 -7.10
CA PRO A 25 2.05 11.92 -6.53
C PRO A 25 1.83 13.44 -6.43
N GLY A 26 2.56 14.07 -5.52
CA GLY A 26 2.59 15.54 -5.35
C GLY A 26 2.03 16.03 -4.01
N VAL A 27 1.35 15.18 -3.25
CA VAL A 27 0.87 15.50 -1.90
C VAL A 27 1.53 14.60 -0.86
N THR A 28 2.01 15.20 0.21
CA THR A 28 2.36 14.51 1.46
C THR A 28 1.44 15.00 2.56
N ILE A 29 0.76 14.08 3.21
CA ILE A 29 -0.06 14.37 4.39
C ILE A 29 0.81 14.23 5.62
N CYS A 30 0.70 15.22 6.52
CA CYS A 30 1.29 15.18 7.85
C CYS A 30 0.18 15.34 8.89
N ILE A 31 0.10 14.42 9.85
CA ILE A 31 -0.83 14.46 10.96
C ILE A 31 0.00 14.53 12.24
N LEU A 32 -0.19 15.59 13.01
CA LEU A 32 0.56 15.86 14.23
C LEU A 32 -0.36 15.88 15.44
N LYS A 33 0.07 15.25 16.53
CA LYS A 33 -0.61 15.39 17.83
C LYS A 33 -0.51 16.84 18.29
N LYS A 34 -1.61 17.40 18.77
CA LYS A 34 -1.64 18.78 19.26
C LYS A 34 -0.58 18.98 20.36
N GLY A 35 0.27 20.00 20.20
CA GLY A 35 1.37 20.30 21.12
C GLY A 35 2.66 19.50 20.87
N PHE A 36 2.71 18.66 19.82
CA PHE A 36 3.92 17.88 19.48
C PHE A 36 5.00 18.71 18.76
N ILE A 37 4.68 19.92 18.29
CA ILE A 37 5.63 20.76 17.56
C ILE A 37 6.67 21.30 18.53
N THR A 38 7.93 21.02 18.24
CA THR A 38 9.08 21.59 18.94
C THR A 38 9.70 22.66 18.07
N ASP A 39 10.15 23.76 18.67
CA ASP A 39 11.00 24.74 18.00
C ASP A 39 12.34 24.08 17.67
N ASN A 40 12.59 23.89 16.39
CA ASN A 40 13.85 23.38 15.87
C ASN A 40 14.44 24.42 14.91
N ASP A 41 15.77 24.52 14.86
CA ASP A 41 16.51 25.32 13.89
C ASP A 41 16.43 24.75 12.45
N LEU A 42 15.22 24.36 12.03
CA LEU A 42 14.95 23.87 10.69
C LEU A 42 14.72 25.05 9.74
N THR A 43 15.00 24.84 8.47
CA THR A 43 14.65 25.82 7.42
C THR A 43 13.14 26.05 7.41
N SER A 44 12.71 27.26 7.04
CA SER A 44 11.30 27.67 7.04
C SER A 44 10.35 26.65 6.39
N TYR A 45 10.78 26.04 5.28
CA TYR A 45 10.00 25.03 4.57
C TYR A 45 9.80 23.74 5.37
N MET A 46 10.76 23.34 6.18
CA MET A 46 10.71 22.10 6.95
C MET A 46 10.07 22.27 8.34
N THR A 47 9.76 23.49 8.72
CA THR A 47 9.14 23.82 10.00
C THR A 47 7.62 23.57 9.92
N ALA A 48 7.12 22.59 10.66
CA ALA A 48 5.69 22.23 10.64
C ALA A 48 4.78 23.40 11.05
N GLN A 49 5.22 24.25 11.97
CA GLN A 49 4.47 25.44 12.41
C GLN A 49 4.13 26.37 11.25
N ASN A 50 5.08 26.62 10.33
CA ASN A 50 4.85 27.49 9.17
C ASN A 50 3.71 26.97 8.26
N HIS A 51 3.61 25.65 8.12
CA HIS A 51 2.53 25.05 7.36
C HIS A 51 1.18 25.11 8.09
N LEU A 52 1.19 24.95 9.41
CA LEU A 52 -0.02 25.09 10.24
C LEU A 52 -0.54 26.53 10.24
N ASP A 53 0.33 27.52 10.42
CA ASP A 53 -0.03 28.94 10.45
C ASP A 53 -0.59 29.46 9.12
N LYS A 54 -0.40 28.72 8.04
CA LYS A 54 -0.86 29.04 6.70
C LYS A 54 -1.85 28.03 6.13
N ASP A 55 -2.51 27.23 6.96
CA ASP A 55 -3.49 26.22 6.56
C ASP A 55 -2.97 25.31 5.43
N SER A 56 -1.70 24.90 5.54
CA SER A 56 -0.96 24.11 4.53
C SER A 56 -0.67 24.83 3.20
N ALA A 57 -0.93 26.12 3.10
CA ALA A 57 -0.67 26.97 1.93
C ALA A 57 0.57 27.89 2.11
N PHE A 58 1.54 27.45 2.90
CA PHE A 58 2.83 28.16 3.04
C PHE A 58 3.55 28.30 1.69
N ASN A 59 3.49 27.27 0.86
CA ASN A 59 3.88 27.29 -0.54
C ASN A 59 2.65 27.05 -1.41
N THR A 60 2.72 27.35 -2.70
CA THR A 60 1.64 27.07 -3.65
C THR A 60 1.25 25.58 -3.59
N PRO A 61 0.02 25.24 -3.20
CA PRO A 61 -0.38 23.84 -3.04
C PRO A 61 -0.57 23.15 -4.39
N PRO A 62 -0.31 21.84 -4.50
CA PRO A 62 -0.53 21.05 -5.71
C PRO A 62 -2.03 20.75 -5.87
N THR A 63 -2.79 21.73 -6.31
CA THR A 63 -4.26 21.76 -6.31
C THR A 63 -4.89 20.53 -6.95
N PHE A 64 -4.35 20.08 -8.10
CA PHE A 64 -4.89 18.91 -8.80
C PHE A 64 -4.71 17.62 -7.99
N SER A 65 -3.53 17.43 -7.39
CA SER A 65 -3.27 16.24 -6.56
C SER A 65 -4.13 16.23 -5.29
N ILE A 66 -4.39 17.41 -4.70
CA ILE A 66 -5.30 17.57 -3.56
C ILE A 66 -6.74 17.24 -3.99
N TYR A 67 -7.18 17.70 -5.14
CA TYR A 67 -8.51 17.38 -5.67
C TYR A 67 -8.68 15.88 -5.91
N VAL A 68 -7.71 15.21 -6.52
CA VAL A 68 -7.75 13.75 -6.70
C VAL A 68 -7.80 13.03 -5.35
N MET A 69 -7.01 13.47 -4.38
CA MET A 69 -7.04 12.91 -3.02
C MET A 69 -8.42 13.07 -2.37
N LEU A 70 -9.05 14.24 -2.51
CA LEU A 70 -10.42 14.46 -2.02
C LEU A 70 -11.39 13.45 -2.62
N LYS A 71 -11.34 13.23 -3.95
CA LYS A 71 -12.20 12.26 -4.63
C LYS A 71 -11.98 10.82 -4.16
N VAL A 72 -10.74 10.44 -3.90
CA VAL A 72 -10.42 9.12 -3.34
C VAL A 72 -10.96 8.98 -1.90
N LEU A 73 -10.83 10.01 -1.07
CA LEU A 73 -11.37 9.99 0.29
C LEU A 73 -12.91 9.92 0.31
N GLU A 74 -13.58 10.70 -0.56
CA GLU A 74 -15.04 10.61 -0.75
C GLU A 74 -15.47 9.20 -1.16
N TRP A 75 -14.74 8.57 -2.08
CA TRP A 75 -14.97 7.19 -2.51
C TRP A 75 -14.80 6.20 -1.35
N ILE A 76 -13.73 6.32 -0.55
CA ILE A 76 -13.48 5.46 0.61
C ILE A 76 -14.63 5.59 1.62
N ILE A 77 -15.05 6.83 1.93
CA ILE A 77 -16.16 7.09 2.87
C ILE A 77 -17.46 6.51 2.32
N GLY A 78 -17.75 6.72 1.04
CA GLY A 78 -18.97 6.25 0.39
C GLY A 78 -19.11 4.72 0.34
N LEU A 79 -17.98 3.99 0.42
CA LEU A 79 -17.96 2.52 0.44
C LEU A 79 -17.92 1.91 1.86
N GLY A 80 -18.06 2.70 2.90
CA GLY A 80 -18.12 2.22 4.28
C GLY A 80 -16.88 2.54 5.13
N GLY A 81 -16.02 3.43 4.64
CA GLY A 81 -14.92 4.00 5.42
C GLY A 81 -13.74 3.06 5.63
N LEU A 82 -12.90 3.44 6.57
CA LEU A 82 -11.61 2.79 6.81
C LEU A 82 -11.75 1.37 7.35
N GLU A 83 -12.75 1.12 8.20
CA GLU A 83 -13.03 -0.19 8.79
C GLU A 83 -13.31 -1.24 7.71
N LYS A 84 -14.13 -0.87 6.73
CA LYS A 84 -14.46 -1.73 5.58
C LYS A 84 -13.22 -2.06 4.77
N PHE A 85 -12.42 -1.05 4.41
CA PHE A 85 -11.19 -1.25 3.64
C PHE A 85 -10.13 -2.06 4.40
N GLN A 86 -10.01 -1.87 5.71
CA GLN A 86 -9.11 -2.67 6.54
C GLN A 86 -9.52 -4.15 6.54
N SER A 87 -10.80 -4.42 6.72
CA SER A 87 -11.36 -5.78 6.70
C SER A 87 -11.16 -6.44 5.33
N ASP A 88 -11.50 -5.74 4.25
CA ASP A 88 -11.37 -6.26 2.89
C ASP A 88 -9.91 -6.51 2.51
N ASN A 89 -9.00 -5.61 2.84
CA ASN A 89 -7.57 -5.76 2.54
C ASN A 89 -6.96 -6.94 3.31
N LYS A 90 -7.40 -7.13 4.55
CA LYS A 90 -7.01 -8.30 5.35
C LYS A 90 -7.49 -9.59 4.69
N LEU A 91 -8.78 -9.68 4.36
CA LEU A 91 -9.37 -10.86 3.71
C LEU A 91 -8.67 -11.21 2.39
N LYS A 92 -8.42 -10.22 1.53
CA LYS A 92 -7.69 -10.41 0.27
C LYS A 92 -6.28 -10.95 0.50
N ALA A 93 -5.56 -10.37 1.46
CA ALA A 93 -4.21 -10.82 1.79
C ALA A 93 -4.21 -12.24 2.38
N GLU A 94 -5.12 -12.55 3.30
CA GLU A 94 -5.27 -13.87 3.89
C GLU A 94 -5.63 -14.92 2.83
N THR A 95 -6.45 -14.58 1.85
CA THR A 95 -6.78 -15.46 0.72
C THR A 95 -5.54 -15.83 -0.10
N LEU A 96 -4.70 -14.85 -0.45
CA LEU A 96 -3.48 -15.14 -1.20
C LEU A 96 -2.43 -15.84 -0.34
N TYR A 97 -2.21 -15.41 0.90
CA TYR A 97 -1.28 -16.08 1.81
C TYR A 97 -1.70 -17.53 2.12
N GLY A 98 -3.00 -17.79 2.29
CA GLY A 98 -3.52 -19.15 2.47
C GLY A 98 -3.14 -20.06 1.31
N PHE A 99 -3.38 -19.61 0.07
CA PHE A 99 -2.96 -20.35 -1.12
C PHE A 99 -1.43 -20.59 -1.17
N LEU A 100 -0.61 -19.58 -0.85
CA LEU A 100 0.84 -19.71 -0.87
C LEU A 100 1.34 -20.66 0.23
N ASP A 101 0.73 -20.62 1.43
CA ASP A 101 1.07 -21.51 2.55
C ASP A 101 0.67 -22.96 2.29
N GLU A 102 -0.52 -23.21 1.68
CA GLU A 102 -0.98 -24.54 1.27
C GLU A 102 -0.07 -25.16 0.19
N ASN A 103 0.61 -24.33 -0.58
CA ASN A 103 1.56 -24.74 -1.63
C ASN A 103 3.01 -24.37 -1.28
N SER A 104 3.36 -24.46 0.01
CA SER A 104 4.68 -24.05 0.52
C SER A 104 5.84 -24.88 -0.04
N GLU A 105 5.58 -26.04 -0.63
CA GLU A 105 6.59 -26.83 -1.36
C GLU A 105 6.98 -26.21 -2.72
N LYS A 106 6.14 -25.32 -3.28
CA LYS A 106 6.36 -24.61 -4.55
C LYS A 106 6.85 -23.18 -4.35
N PHE A 107 6.41 -22.53 -3.27
CA PHE A 107 6.67 -21.12 -3.02
C PHE A 107 7.59 -20.90 -1.82
N VAL A 108 8.30 -19.77 -1.85
CA VAL A 108 9.09 -19.28 -0.73
C VAL A 108 8.62 -17.88 -0.36
N MET A 109 8.40 -17.66 0.93
CA MET A 109 8.10 -16.37 1.53
C MET A 109 9.15 -16.09 2.61
N ASN A 110 9.94 -15.04 2.41
CA ASN A 110 11.05 -14.71 3.31
C ASN A 110 10.61 -13.94 4.56
N VAL A 111 9.31 -13.61 4.67
CA VAL A 111 8.76 -12.88 5.82
C VAL A 111 7.98 -13.85 6.71
N PRO A 112 8.34 -13.99 8.00
CA PRO A 112 7.58 -14.77 8.98
C PRO A 112 6.11 -14.34 9.05
N LYS A 113 5.20 -15.26 9.37
CA LYS A 113 3.74 -15.03 9.34
C LYS A 113 3.31 -13.81 10.14
N GLU A 114 3.87 -13.64 11.31
CA GLU A 114 3.57 -12.54 12.25
C GLU A 114 3.96 -11.15 11.73
N PHE A 115 4.85 -11.08 10.74
CA PHE A 115 5.32 -9.81 10.15
C PHE A 115 4.84 -9.59 8.72
N ARG A 116 3.94 -10.42 8.20
CA ARG A 116 3.42 -10.30 6.84
C ARG A 116 2.55 -9.05 6.67
N SER A 117 2.83 -8.31 5.61
CA SER A 117 2.06 -7.12 5.25
C SER A 117 0.75 -7.49 4.54
N TYR A 118 -0.36 -6.87 4.91
CA TYR A 118 -1.61 -6.98 4.15
C TYR A 118 -1.63 -6.14 2.85
N SER A 119 -0.70 -5.19 2.71
CA SER A 119 -0.67 -4.28 1.55
C SER A 119 0.36 -4.67 0.49
N ASN A 120 1.43 -5.39 0.87
CA ASN A 120 2.48 -5.83 -0.05
C ASN A 120 2.80 -7.30 0.26
N ILE A 121 2.33 -8.18 -0.60
CA ILE A 121 2.53 -9.62 -0.47
C ILE A 121 3.74 -9.99 -1.33
N VAL A 122 4.80 -10.49 -0.69
CA VAL A 122 6.08 -10.80 -1.35
C VAL A 122 6.34 -12.29 -1.24
N PHE A 123 6.59 -12.91 -2.37
CA PHE A 123 6.92 -14.34 -2.47
C PHE A 123 7.75 -14.61 -3.74
N ASP A 124 8.19 -15.84 -3.91
CA ASP A 124 8.80 -16.29 -5.14
C ASP A 124 8.58 -17.80 -5.32
N PHE A 125 8.79 -18.31 -6.52
CA PHE A 125 8.87 -19.74 -6.74
C PHE A 125 10.17 -20.30 -6.12
N LYS A 126 10.11 -21.50 -5.53
CA LYS A 126 11.32 -22.24 -5.15
C LYS A 126 12.14 -22.61 -6.38
N ASP A 127 11.48 -23.04 -7.45
CA ASP A 127 12.07 -23.17 -8.77
C ASP A 127 12.14 -21.79 -9.44
N LYS A 128 13.30 -21.14 -9.31
CA LYS A 128 13.54 -19.80 -9.84
C LYS A 128 13.40 -19.68 -11.36
N SER A 129 13.47 -20.78 -12.09
CA SER A 129 13.27 -20.78 -13.54
C SER A 129 11.87 -20.38 -13.96
N LYS A 130 10.88 -20.53 -13.06
CA LYS A 130 9.48 -20.17 -13.27
C LYS A 130 9.17 -18.68 -13.08
N THR A 131 10.02 -17.95 -12.35
CA THR A 131 9.72 -16.55 -11.97
C THR A 131 9.57 -15.62 -13.17
N ILE A 132 10.53 -15.65 -14.11
CA ILE A 132 10.49 -14.80 -15.31
C ILE A 132 9.33 -15.18 -16.23
N PRO A 133 9.16 -16.47 -16.63
CA PRO A 133 8.02 -16.87 -17.44
C PRO A 133 6.66 -16.52 -16.83
N PHE A 134 6.53 -16.63 -15.50
CA PHE A 134 5.31 -16.22 -14.79
C PHE A 134 5.06 -14.72 -14.91
N LEU A 135 6.09 -13.89 -14.70
CA LEU A 135 5.96 -12.43 -14.80
C LEU A 135 5.59 -11.99 -16.22
N GLU A 136 6.16 -12.59 -17.24
CA GLU A 136 5.85 -12.32 -18.66
C GLU A 136 4.40 -12.71 -18.97
N SER A 137 4.00 -13.93 -18.65
CA SER A 137 2.61 -14.39 -18.81
C SER A 137 1.59 -13.57 -18.01
N SER A 138 2.01 -13.06 -16.85
CA SER A 138 1.17 -12.18 -16.04
C SER A 138 0.85 -10.87 -16.75
N ILE A 139 1.83 -10.28 -17.44
CA ILE A 139 1.63 -9.04 -18.23
C ILE A 139 0.60 -9.30 -19.34
N GLU A 140 0.72 -10.41 -20.07
CA GLU A 140 -0.23 -10.81 -21.11
C GLU A 140 -1.67 -10.99 -20.58
N LYS A 141 -1.80 -11.41 -19.32
CA LYS A 141 -3.08 -11.57 -18.62
C LYS A 141 -3.60 -10.27 -17.97
N GLY A 142 -2.86 -9.16 -18.08
CA GLY A 142 -3.23 -7.87 -17.52
C GLY A 142 -2.82 -7.66 -16.04
N PHE A 143 -2.05 -8.57 -15.47
CA PHE A 143 -1.47 -8.38 -14.13
C PHE A 143 -0.16 -7.58 -14.23
N LEU A 144 -0.21 -6.31 -13.90
CA LEU A 144 0.92 -5.39 -14.06
C LEU A 144 1.61 -5.10 -12.73
N GLY A 145 2.92 -4.78 -12.78
CA GLY A 145 3.67 -4.29 -11.63
C GLY A 145 4.01 -5.38 -10.59
N LEU A 146 4.04 -6.65 -10.98
CA LEU A 146 4.31 -7.78 -10.10
C LEU A 146 5.80 -7.99 -9.77
N ASN A 147 6.72 -7.30 -10.44
CA ASN A 147 8.15 -7.43 -10.15
C ASN A 147 8.45 -7.09 -8.68
N GLY A 148 9.23 -7.94 -8.03
CA GLY A 148 9.76 -7.68 -6.70
C GLY A 148 10.68 -6.47 -6.65
N HIS A 149 11.13 -6.10 -5.45
CA HIS A 149 12.05 -4.99 -5.29
C HIS A 149 13.40 -5.31 -5.96
N ARG A 150 14.05 -4.31 -6.56
CA ARG A 150 15.32 -4.48 -7.32
C ARG A 150 16.42 -5.17 -6.54
N SER A 151 16.47 -4.99 -5.22
CA SER A 151 17.50 -5.60 -4.35
C SER A 151 17.12 -7.01 -3.85
N VAL A 152 15.86 -7.44 -3.99
CA VAL A 152 15.37 -8.70 -3.43
C VAL A 152 14.93 -9.66 -4.55
N GLY A 153 14.36 -9.12 -5.63
CA GLY A 153 13.76 -9.91 -6.70
C GLY A 153 12.41 -10.52 -6.32
N GLY A 154 12.03 -11.57 -7.04
CA GLY A 154 10.80 -12.31 -6.81
C GLY A 154 9.55 -11.59 -7.31
N ILE A 155 8.42 -11.92 -6.70
CA ILE A 155 7.09 -11.44 -7.05
C ILE A 155 6.54 -10.61 -5.90
N ARG A 156 5.93 -9.45 -6.21
CA ARG A 156 5.29 -8.58 -5.24
C ARG A 156 3.89 -8.19 -5.71
N VAL A 157 2.89 -8.58 -4.95
CA VAL A 157 1.51 -8.17 -5.17
C VAL A 157 1.20 -6.94 -4.31
N SER A 158 0.88 -5.82 -4.96
CA SER A 158 0.44 -4.59 -4.29
C SER A 158 -1.06 -4.67 -4.05
N ASN A 159 -1.46 -5.17 -2.86
CA ASN A 159 -2.85 -5.37 -2.47
C ASN A 159 -3.45 -4.05 -1.93
N TYR A 160 -3.60 -3.06 -2.82
CA TYR A 160 -4.14 -1.75 -2.46
C TYR A 160 -5.67 -1.73 -2.46
N ASN A 161 -6.26 -0.61 -2.01
CA ASN A 161 -7.71 -0.46 -1.86
C ASN A 161 -8.49 -0.69 -3.17
N SER A 162 -7.90 -0.37 -4.32
CA SER A 162 -8.51 -0.57 -5.64
C SER A 162 -8.48 -2.01 -6.15
N VAL A 163 -7.68 -2.87 -5.54
CA VAL A 163 -7.65 -4.30 -5.90
C VAL A 163 -8.85 -4.99 -5.28
N THR A 164 -9.63 -5.73 -6.08
CA THR A 164 -10.82 -6.45 -5.61
C THR A 164 -10.48 -7.88 -5.18
N SER A 165 -11.40 -8.51 -4.44
CA SER A 165 -11.25 -9.93 -4.07
C SER A 165 -11.29 -10.85 -5.30
N GLU A 166 -12.03 -10.47 -6.33
CA GLU A 166 -12.09 -11.18 -7.62
C GLU A 166 -10.72 -11.14 -8.31
N MET A 167 -10.07 -9.97 -8.37
CA MET A 167 -8.71 -9.86 -8.94
C MET A 167 -7.70 -10.76 -8.22
N ILE A 168 -7.81 -10.90 -6.89
CA ILE A 168 -6.95 -11.84 -6.13
C ILE A 168 -7.26 -13.29 -6.48
N LYS A 169 -8.52 -13.66 -6.66
CA LYS A 169 -8.92 -15.01 -7.09
C LYS A 169 -8.41 -15.33 -8.50
N ASP A 170 -8.56 -14.39 -9.43
CA ASP A 170 -8.07 -14.55 -10.80
C ASP A 170 -6.54 -14.67 -10.83
N PHE A 171 -5.85 -13.90 -9.99
CA PHE A 171 -4.41 -14.02 -9.82
C PHE A 171 -3.99 -15.40 -9.28
N ILE A 172 -4.72 -15.95 -8.30
CA ILE A 172 -4.49 -17.31 -7.78
C ILE A 172 -4.74 -18.36 -8.87
N ILE A 173 -5.79 -18.21 -9.68
CA ILE A 173 -6.04 -19.10 -10.82
C ILE A 173 -4.88 -19.09 -11.80
N HIS A 174 -4.34 -17.90 -12.09
CA HIS A 174 -3.15 -17.76 -12.94
C HIS A 174 -1.91 -18.42 -12.31
N LEU A 175 -1.66 -18.23 -11.01
CA LEU A 175 -0.59 -18.90 -10.29
C LEU A 175 -0.66 -20.43 -10.36
N LYS A 176 -1.86 -21.01 -10.28
CA LYS A 176 -2.08 -22.46 -10.38
C LYS A 176 -1.58 -23.05 -11.70
N GLY A 177 -1.54 -22.28 -12.78
CA GLY A 177 -1.00 -22.72 -14.06
C GLY A 177 0.53 -22.90 -14.08
N PHE A 178 1.22 -22.50 -13.01
CA PHE A 178 2.70 -22.55 -12.91
C PHE A 178 3.22 -23.50 -11.81
N ILE A 179 2.32 -24.18 -11.06
CA ILE A 179 2.71 -25.11 -9.98
C ILE A 179 2.54 -26.58 -10.33
#